data_87bdd6ef2197fd8201ba990d991138f2
#
_entry.id   87bdd6ef2197fd8201ba990d991138f2
#
_cell.length_a   1.000
_cell.length_b   1.000
_cell.length_c   1.000
_cell.angle_alpha   90.00
_cell.angle_beta   90.00
_cell.angle_gamma   90.00
#
_symmetry.space_group_name_H-M   'P 1'
#
loop_
_entity.id
_entity.type
_entity.pdbx_description
1 polymer ?
#
loop_
_entity_poly.entity_id
_entity_poly.type
_entity_poly.pdbx_seq_one_letter_code
_entity_poly.pdbx_strand_id
1 'polypeptide(L)'
;MLPLRALAAAAATLAVLSGPAPTARADDTFSAEEILARATGFFGDTSEGLAKAVEKAFRELGRPNAYVAGEEGSGAMLVGLTYGQGVHERRSGARRFVYWNGPSICWDFGGNASRVFMLVYGLPGEDAIFQRFAGEEGSVYVVAGVGMNYVQSGSTVL
;
A
#
# COMPACT_ATOMS: atom_id res chain seq x y z
N MET A 1 62.96 15.66 39.06
CA MET A 1 61.61 15.62 39.65
C MET A 1 60.66 16.23 38.63
N LEU A 2 59.98 15.44 37.80
CA LEU A 2 58.95 15.86 36.85
C LEU A 2 57.60 15.34 37.32
N PRO A 3 56.54 16.14 37.35
CA PRO A 3 55.22 15.64 37.69
C PRO A 3 54.49 15.05 36.46
N LEU A 4 53.93 13.87 36.67
CA LEU A 4 53.14 13.08 35.75
C LEU A 4 51.79 13.78 35.52
N ARG A 5 51.54 14.23 34.29
CA ARG A 5 50.22 14.77 33.92
C ARG A 5 49.33 13.62 33.48
N ALA A 6 48.26 13.39 34.23
CA ALA A 6 47.19 12.46 33.90
C ALA A 6 46.36 13.02 32.74
N LEU A 7 46.28 12.28 31.63
CA LEU A 7 45.34 12.50 30.54
C LEU A 7 43.98 11.86 30.95
N ALA A 8 42.99 12.68 31.22
CA ALA A 8 41.63 12.22 31.35
C ALA A 8 41.00 12.08 29.96
N ALA A 9 40.77 10.85 29.52
CA ALA A 9 40.03 10.57 28.29
C ALA A 9 38.53 10.70 28.60
N ALA A 10 37.89 11.73 28.06
CA ALA A 10 36.44 11.85 28.07
C ALA A 10 35.81 10.95 27.00
N ALA A 11 35.23 9.83 27.41
CA ALA A 11 34.42 8.97 26.56
C ALA A 11 33.04 9.62 26.39
N ALA A 12 32.81 10.24 25.24
CA ALA A 12 31.49 10.72 24.81
C ALA A 12 30.63 9.53 24.41
N THR A 13 29.72 9.13 25.29
CA THR A 13 28.71 8.10 25.01
C THR A 13 27.64 8.70 24.12
N LEU A 14 27.63 8.33 22.83
CA LEU A 14 26.57 8.69 21.89
C LEU A 14 25.34 7.83 22.20
N ALA A 15 24.40 8.39 22.97
CA ALA A 15 23.10 7.75 23.19
C ALA A 15 22.27 7.87 21.91
N VAL A 16 22.20 6.79 21.14
CA VAL A 16 21.25 6.67 20.03
C VAL A 16 19.85 6.60 20.63
N LEU A 17 19.10 7.68 20.53
CA LEU A 17 17.67 7.71 20.84
C LEU A 17 16.92 6.89 19.78
N SER A 18 16.83 5.58 20.00
CA SER A 18 15.85 4.74 19.32
C SER A 18 14.48 5.06 19.89
N GLY A 19 13.85 6.12 19.36
CA GLY A 19 12.44 6.38 19.64
C GLY A 19 11.58 5.23 19.07
N PRO A 20 10.51 4.81 19.76
CA PRO A 20 9.59 3.83 19.22
C PRO A 20 9.02 4.35 17.92
N ALA A 21 9.07 3.54 16.86
CA ALA A 21 8.40 3.83 15.61
C ALA A 21 6.91 4.11 15.91
N PRO A 22 6.28 5.11 15.30
CA PRO A 22 4.87 5.38 15.53
C PRO A 22 4.05 4.16 15.09
N THR A 23 3.57 3.40 16.07
CA THR A 23 2.57 2.36 15.83
C THR A 23 1.30 3.08 15.39
N ALA A 24 0.86 2.83 14.15
CA ALA A 24 -0.41 3.34 13.65
C ALA A 24 -1.51 2.95 14.65
N ARG A 25 -2.18 3.95 15.22
CA ARG A 25 -3.30 3.71 16.13
C ARG A 25 -4.42 3.02 15.37
N ALA A 26 -5.18 2.16 16.05
CA ALA A 26 -6.34 1.48 15.47
C ALA A 26 -7.36 2.45 14.85
N ASP A 27 -7.40 3.69 15.37
CA ASP A 27 -8.26 4.78 14.88
C ASP A 27 -7.82 5.33 13.50
N ASP A 28 -6.55 5.13 13.10
CA ASP A 28 -6.00 5.62 11.84
C ASP A 28 -6.02 4.57 10.72
N THR A 29 -6.59 3.39 10.98
CA THR A 29 -6.61 2.25 10.06
C THR A 29 -8.01 1.66 9.93
N PHE A 30 -8.29 1.05 8.77
CA PHE A 30 -9.54 0.34 8.52
C PHE A 30 -9.53 -1.06 9.12
N SER A 31 -10.70 -1.56 9.55
CA SER A 31 -10.88 -2.98 9.88
C SER A 31 -11.12 -3.82 8.62
N ALA A 32 -11.03 -5.14 8.74
CA ALA A 32 -11.30 -6.05 7.63
C ALA A 32 -12.77 -5.97 7.17
N GLU A 33 -13.70 -5.83 8.12
CA GLU A 33 -15.13 -5.68 7.86
C GLU A 33 -15.42 -4.37 7.13
N GLU A 34 -14.78 -3.26 7.52
CA GLU A 34 -14.93 -1.96 6.85
C GLU A 34 -14.42 -2.04 5.42
N ILE A 35 -13.24 -2.63 5.18
CA ILE A 35 -12.68 -2.80 3.84
C ILE A 35 -13.56 -3.71 3.00
N LEU A 36 -14.00 -4.83 3.54
CA LEU A 36 -14.87 -5.76 2.81
C LEU A 36 -16.19 -5.08 2.40
N ALA A 37 -16.81 -4.31 3.30
CA ALA A 37 -18.03 -3.57 2.99
C ALA A 37 -17.82 -2.53 1.87
N ARG A 38 -16.69 -1.81 1.89
CA ARG A 38 -16.36 -0.81 0.84
C ARG A 38 -16.05 -1.47 -0.50
N ALA A 39 -15.27 -2.54 -0.50
CA ALA A 39 -14.96 -3.29 -1.70
C ALA A 39 -16.22 -3.94 -2.31
N THR A 40 -17.09 -4.52 -1.48
CA THR A 40 -18.40 -5.04 -1.91
C THR A 40 -19.25 -3.94 -2.54
N GLY A 41 -19.36 -2.78 -1.90
CA GLY A 41 -20.08 -1.65 -2.45
C GLY A 41 -19.52 -1.16 -3.79
N PHE A 42 -18.21 -1.22 -3.95
CA PHE A 42 -17.54 -0.82 -5.18
C PHE A 42 -17.70 -1.85 -6.31
N PHE A 43 -17.51 -3.14 -6.04
CA PHE A 43 -17.65 -4.19 -7.04
C PHE A 43 -19.13 -4.55 -7.34
N GLY A 44 -20.02 -4.25 -6.43
CA GLY A 44 -21.47 -4.51 -6.56
C GLY A 44 -21.89 -5.91 -6.13
N ASP A 45 -20.97 -6.74 -5.68
CA ASP A 45 -21.25 -8.09 -5.17
C ASP A 45 -20.19 -8.54 -4.17
N THR A 46 -20.61 -9.37 -3.20
CA THR A 46 -19.71 -10.04 -2.26
C THR A 46 -19.41 -11.44 -2.78
N SER A 47 -18.24 -11.63 -3.36
CA SER A 47 -17.77 -12.96 -3.72
C SER A 47 -16.96 -13.58 -2.57
N GLU A 48 -16.98 -14.91 -2.46
CA GLU A 48 -16.10 -15.65 -1.55
C GLU A 48 -14.62 -15.33 -1.83
N GLY A 49 -14.26 -15.11 -3.11
CA GLY A 49 -12.93 -14.71 -3.52
C GLY A 49 -12.51 -13.37 -2.96
N LEU A 50 -13.40 -12.38 -2.98
CA LEU A 50 -13.13 -11.05 -2.41
C LEU A 50 -12.89 -11.13 -0.90
N ALA A 51 -13.72 -11.87 -0.17
CA ALA A 51 -13.56 -12.05 1.27
C ALA A 51 -12.22 -12.73 1.61
N LYS A 52 -11.85 -13.79 0.89
CA LYS A 52 -10.56 -14.47 1.06
C LYS A 52 -9.36 -13.59 0.69
N ALA A 53 -9.48 -12.76 -0.34
CA ALA A 53 -8.43 -11.81 -0.74
C ALA A 53 -8.20 -10.76 0.35
N VAL A 54 -9.26 -10.18 0.91
CA VAL A 54 -9.18 -9.24 2.04
C VAL A 54 -8.56 -9.92 3.26
N GLU A 55 -9.01 -11.13 3.63
CA GLU A 55 -8.45 -11.89 4.76
C GLU A 55 -6.95 -12.13 4.59
N LYS A 56 -6.52 -12.54 3.38
CA LYS A 56 -5.10 -12.75 3.07
C LYS A 56 -4.29 -11.46 3.24
N ALA A 57 -4.75 -10.33 2.68
CA ALA A 57 -4.07 -9.06 2.79
C ALA A 57 -3.94 -8.60 4.25
N PHE A 58 -4.98 -8.75 5.06
CA PHE A 58 -4.94 -8.41 6.48
C PHE A 58 -4.03 -9.32 7.30
N ARG A 59 -3.94 -10.58 6.96
CA ARG A 59 -3.02 -11.53 7.61
C ARG A 59 -1.56 -11.23 7.31
N GLU A 60 -1.25 -10.80 6.10
CA GLU A 60 0.12 -10.58 5.63
C GLU A 60 0.63 -9.16 5.92
N LEU A 61 -0.20 -8.15 5.72
CA LEU A 61 0.17 -6.75 5.79
C LEU A 61 -0.48 -5.98 6.94
N GLY A 62 -1.43 -6.59 7.66
CA GLY A 62 -2.14 -5.96 8.76
C GLY A 62 -3.26 -5.03 8.27
N ARG A 63 -3.40 -3.88 8.92
CA ARG A 63 -4.51 -2.95 8.72
C ARG A 63 -4.09 -1.80 7.79
N PRO A 64 -4.79 -1.57 6.67
CA PRO A 64 -4.52 -0.44 5.79
C PRO A 64 -4.97 0.88 6.41
N ASN A 65 -4.26 1.97 6.11
CA ASN A 65 -4.64 3.32 6.54
C ASN A 65 -5.31 4.15 5.42
N ALA A 66 -5.34 3.60 4.21
CA ALA A 66 -6.08 4.16 3.09
C ALA A 66 -6.47 3.06 2.09
N TYR A 67 -7.29 3.39 1.11
CA TYR A 67 -7.56 2.56 -0.05
C TYR A 67 -7.74 3.43 -1.31
N VAL A 68 -7.60 2.82 -2.47
CA VAL A 68 -7.95 3.42 -3.77
C VAL A 68 -8.98 2.52 -4.45
N ALA A 69 -10.07 3.11 -4.87
CA ALA A 69 -11.09 2.45 -5.68
C ALA A 69 -11.15 3.12 -7.05
N GLY A 70 -10.98 2.35 -8.12
CA GLY A 70 -10.90 2.93 -9.45
C GLY A 70 -10.96 1.89 -10.57
N GLU A 71 -10.65 2.34 -11.76
CA GLU A 71 -10.69 1.56 -12.97
C GLU A 71 -9.35 1.63 -13.69
N GLU A 72 -8.92 0.51 -14.23
CA GLU A 72 -7.76 0.41 -15.11
C GLU A 72 -8.19 0.02 -16.51
N GLY A 73 -7.51 0.60 -17.50
CA GLY A 73 -7.61 0.20 -18.88
C GLY A 73 -6.23 -0.08 -19.46
N SER A 74 -6.10 -1.14 -20.24
CA SER A 74 -4.94 -1.37 -21.08
C SER A 74 -5.27 -0.89 -22.50
N GLY A 75 -4.52 0.11 -22.96
CA GLY A 75 -4.69 0.58 -24.35
C GLY A 75 -4.17 -0.46 -25.31
N ALA A 76 -5.00 -0.87 -26.27
CA ALA A 76 -4.63 -1.84 -27.32
C ALA A 76 -3.45 -1.38 -28.21
N MET A 77 -3.06 -0.10 -28.12
CA MET A 77 -1.94 0.47 -28.86
C MET A 77 -0.62 0.52 -28.07
N LEU A 78 -0.64 0.27 -26.76
CA LEU A 78 0.54 0.31 -25.90
C LEU A 78 0.69 -1.05 -25.21
N VAL A 79 1.29 -1.98 -25.92
CA VAL A 79 1.60 -3.31 -25.39
C VAL A 79 2.41 -3.17 -24.11
N GLY A 80 1.83 -3.64 -23.00
CA GLY A 80 2.52 -3.72 -21.71
C GLY A 80 2.34 -2.52 -20.77
N LEU A 81 1.46 -1.55 -21.06
CA LEU A 81 1.15 -0.44 -20.16
C LEU A 81 -0.34 -0.43 -19.76
N THR A 82 -0.56 -0.22 -18.47
CA THR A 82 -1.89 0.01 -17.89
C THR A 82 -1.97 1.47 -17.42
N TYR A 83 -3.13 2.06 -17.62
CA TYR A 83 -3.49 3.38 -17.09
C TYR A 83 -4.73 3.24 -16.22
N GLY A 84 -4.70 3.85 -15.06
CA GLY A 84 -5.83 3.82 -14.16
C GLY A 84 -6.13 5.18 -13.55
N GLN A 85 -7.35 5.30 -13.07
CA GLN A 85 -7.83 6.45 -12.33
C GLN A 85 -8.80 6.01 -11.24
N GLY A 86 -8.84 6.76 -10.15
CA GLY A 86 -9.74 6.42 -9.05
C GLY A 86 -9.75 7.44 -7.95
N VAL A 87 -10.39 7.06 -6.85
CA VAL A 87 -10.48 7.87 -5.64
C VAL A 87 -9.66 7.20 -4.54
N HIS A 88 -8.67 7.90 -4.07
CA HIS A 88 -7.95 7.59 -2.84
C HIS A 88 -8.75 8.10 -1.64
N GLU A 89 -8.98 7.27 -0.64
CA GLU A 89 -9.65 7.63 0.60
C GLU A 89 -8.83 7.14 1.81
N ARG A 90 -8.55 8.07 2.72
CA ARG A 90 -7.90 7.76 3.99
C ARG A 90 -8.92 7.45 5.08
N ARG A 91 -8.50 6.74 6.11
CA ARG A 91 -9.31 6.51 7.31
C ARG A 91 -9.76 7.81 7.98
N SER A 92 -8.98 8.88 7.87
CA SER A 92 -9.33 10.22 8.34
C SER A 92 -10.51 10.87 7.59
N GLY A 93 -10.97 10.28 6.48
CA GLY A 93 -12.02 10.80 5.62
C GLY A 93 -11.51 11.69 4.48
N ALA A 94 -10.22 11.97 4.41
CA ALA A 94 -9.66 12.71 3.28
C ALA A 94 -9.77 11.91 1.99
N ARG A 95 -10.25 12.57 0.93
CA ARG A 95 -10.49 11.95 -0.39
C ARG A 95 -9.81 12.76 -1.47
N ARG A 96 -9.13 12.06 -2.42
CA ARG A 96 -8.47 12.67 -3.58
C ARG A 96 -8.63 11.82 -4.83
N PHE A 97 -8.73 12.47 -5.98
CA PHE A 97 -8.54 11.80 -7.26
C PHE A 97 -7.08 11.48 -7.48
N VAL A 98 -6.81 10.25 -7.93
CA VAL A 98 -5.48 9.75 -8.25
C VAL A 98 -5.49 9.11 -9.64
N TYR A 99 -4.36 9.23 -10.31
CA TYR A 99 -4.08 8.58 -11.58
C TYR A 99 -2.81 7.76 -11.43
N TRP A 100 -2.76 6.61 -12.06
CA TRP A 100 -1.58 5.77 -12.07
C TRP A 100 -1.31 5.19 -13.45
N ASN A 101 -0.09 4.80 -13.67
CA ASN A 101 0.33 4.03 -14.81
C ASN A 101 1.40 3.03 -14.38
N GLY A 102 1.49 1.92 -15.09
CA GLY A 102 2.47 0.90 -14.79
C GLY A 102 2.55 -0.15 -15.89
N PRO A 103 3.44 -1.13 -15.73
CA PRO A 103 3.44 -2.29 -16.60
C PRO A 103 2.12 -3.04 -16.43
N SER A 104 1.55 -3.49 -17.54
CA SER A 104 0.34 -4.31 -17.52
C SER A 104 0.69 -5.67 -16.94
N ILE A 105 0.17 -5.96 -15.75
CA ILE A 105 0.30 -7.26 -15.10
C ILE A 105 -1.00 -8.07 -15.28
N CYS A 106 -2.04 -7.43 -15.84
CA CYS A 106 -3.34 -8.03 -15.98
C CYS A 106 -3.44 -8.92 -17.20
N TRP A 107 -3.98 -10.11 -17.01
CA TRP A 107 -4.29 -11.12 -18.01
C TRP A 107 -5.60 -10.81 -18.75
N ASP A 108 -5.95 -9.55 -18.90
CA ASP A 108 -7.21 -9.15 -19.51
C ASP A 108 -7.05 -9.05 -21.01
N PHE A 109 -7.52 -10.09 -21.71
CA PHE A 109 -7.57 -10.19 -23.16
C PHE A 109 -8.85 -9.52 -23.73
N GLY A 110 -9.05 -8.27 -23.39
CA GLY A 110 -10.17 -7.53 -23.95
C GLY A 110 -10.14 -6.08 -23.50
N GLY A 111 -10.16 -5.13 -24.41
CA GLY A 111 -10.04 -3.69 -24.17
C GLY A 111 -11.14 -3.05 -23.30
N ASN A 112 -11.54 -3.72 -22.24
CA ASN A 112 -12.50 -3.28 -21.25
C ASN A 112 -11.77 -2.78 -20.01
N ALA A 113 -12.28 -1.73 -19.39
CA ALA A 113 -11.78 -1.24 -18.11
C ALA A 113 -12.04 -2.30 -17.02
N SER A 114 -11.01 -2.62 -16.26
CA SER A 114 -11.09 -3.49 -15.09
C SER A 114 -11.26 -2.67 -13.82
N ARG A 115 -12.13 -3.09 -12.92
CA ARG A 115 -12.27 -2.47 -11.59
C ARG A 115 -11.12 -2.91 -10.70
N VAL A 116 -10.50 -1.93 -10.03
CA VAL A 116 -9.35 -2.14 -9.15
C VAL A 116 -9.63 -1.56 -7.78
N PHE A 117 -9.32 -2.33 -6.75
CA PHE A 117 -9.41 -1.89 -5.37
C PHE A 117 -8.06 -2.14 -4.68
N MET A 118 -7.34 -1.05 -4.37
CA MET A 118 -6.01 -1.14 -3.78
C MET A 118 -6.09 -0.81 -2.30
N LEU A 119 -5.49 -1.63 -1.45
CA LEU A 119 -5.29 -1.36 -0.03
C LEU A 119 -3.95 -0.65 0.13
N VAL A 120 -3.91 0.42 0.93
CA VAL A 120 -2.72 1.24 1.13
C VAL A 120 -2.27 1.14 2.58
N TYR A 121 -1.04 0.71 2.77
CA TYR A 121 -0.44 0.48 4.09
C TYR A 121 0.71 1.44 4.32
N GLY A 122 0.83 1.93 5.55
CA GLY A 122 1.97 2.75 5.96
C GLY A 122 2.09 4.10 5.25
N LEU A 123 1.00 4.64 4.68
CA LEU A 123 1.02 5.93 4.01
C LEU A 123 1.21 7.06 5.05
N PRO A 124 2.35 7.78 5.05
CA PRO A 124 2.66 8.76 6.10
C PRO A 124 1.85 10.05 5.96
N GLY A 125 1.43 10.42 4.76
CA GLY A 125 0.66 11.63 4.49
C GLY A 125 -0.11 11.52 3.18
N GLU A 126 -1.00 12.49 2.90
CA GLU A 126 -1.85 12.45 1.71
C GLU A 126 -1.06 12.53 0.41
N ASP A 127 0.02 13.32 0.38
CA ASP A 127 0.83 13.51 -0.82
C ASP A 127 1.79 12.35 -1.08
N ALA A 128 2.01 11.49 -0.09
CA ALA A 128 2.89 10.34 -0.22
C ALA A 128 2.37 9.25 -1.18
N ILE A 129 1.11 9.33 -1.60
CA ILE A 129 0.56 8.45 -2.64
C ILE A 129 1.12 8.80 -4.03
N PHE A 130 1.57 10.04 -4.24
CA PHE A 130 2.07 10.53 -5.53
C PHE A 130 3.57 10.23 -5.69
N GLN A 131 3.91 8.98 -5.78
CA GLN A 131 5.29 8.52 -5.96
C GLN A 131 5.34 7.27 -6.83
N ARG A 132 6.54 6.81 -7.15
CA ARG A 132 6.73 5.56 -7.86
C ARG A 132 6.70 4.39 -6.88
N PHE A 133 5.87 3.41 -7.17
CA PHE A 133 5.84 2.13 -6.49
C PHE A 133 6.46 1.06 -7.39
N ALA A 134 7.40 0.31 -6.87
CA ALA A 134 8.02 -0.80 -7.59
C ALA A 134 7.24 -2.09 -7.31
N GLY A 135 7.00 -2.88 -8.35
CA GLY A 135 6.49 -4.24 -8.18
C GLY A 135 7.60 -5.16 -7.66
N GLU A 136 7.26 -6.09 -6.79
CA GLU A 136 8.17 -7.14 -6.34
C GLU A 136 7.97 -8.41 -7.16
N GLU A 137 9.07 -9.10 -7.49
CA GLU A 137 8.99 -10.39 -8.16
C GLU A 137 8.23 -11.41 -7.28
N GLY A 138 7.31 -12.14 -7.88
CA GLY A 138 6.50 -13.13 -7.17
C GLY A 138 5.35 -12.56 -6.34
N SER A 139 5.07 -11.27 -6.46
CA SER A 139 3.97 -10.61 -5.75
C SER A 139 2.59 -10.77 -6.40
N VAL A 140 2.51 -11.48 -7.52
CA VAL A 140 1.24 -11.73 -8.23
C VAL A 140 0.62 -13.04 -7.72
N TYR A 141 -0.59 -12.96 -7.22
CA TYR A 141 -1.34 -14.10 -6.68
C TYR A 141 -2.74 -14.15 -7.25
N VAL A 142 -3.31 -15.35 -7.28
CA VAL A 142 -4.73 -15.55 -7.52
C VAL A 142 -5.34 -16.22 -6.29
N VAL A 143 -6.28 -15.56 -5.65
CA VAL A 143 -6.98 -16.05 -4.47
C VAL A 143 -8.44 -16.23 -4.80
N ALA A 144 -8.90 -17.48 -4.91
CA ALA A 144 -10.29 -17.84 -5.23
C ALA A 144 -10.87 -17.04 -6.42
N GLY A 145 -10.06 -16.87 -7.48
CA GLY A 145 -10.47 -16.16 -8.70
C GLY A 145 -10.23 -14.65 -8.69
N VAL A 146 -9.74 -14.09 -7.58
CA VAL A 146 -9.36 -12.67 -7.49
C VAL A 146 -7.84 -12.55 -7.69
N GLY A 147 -7.42 -11.76 -8.69
CA GLY A 147 -6.02 -11.41 -8.89
C GLY A 147 -5.57 -10.39 -7.85
N MET A 148 -4.41 -10.61 -7.24
CA MET A 148 -3.78 -9.72 -6.28
C MET A 148 -2.32 -9.52 -6.65
N ASN A 149 -1.82 -8.31 -6.45
CA ASN A 149 -0.40 -7.99 -6.55
C ASN A 149 -0.01 -6.95 -5.51
N TYR A 150 1.27 -6.87 -5.21
CA TYR A 150 1.84 -5.89 -4.28
C TYR A 150 2.85 -5.01 -5.00
N VAL A 151 2.80 -3.72 -4.71
CA VAL A 151 3.80 -2.74 -5.11
C VAL A 151 4.25 -1.94 -3.89
N GLN A 152 5.50 -1.55 -3.84
CA GLN A 152 6.07 -0.93 -2.66
C GLN A 152 6.90 0.31 -3.00
N SER A 153 6.88 1.29 -2.10
CA SER A 153 7.79 2.43 -2.10
C SER A 153 8.13 2.83 -0.66
N GLY A 154 9.38 2.62 -0.25
CA GLY A 154 9.79 2.81 1.13
C GLY A 154 8.99 1.94 2.10
N SER A 155 8.29 2.56 3.06
CA SER A 155 7.41 1.87 4.02
C SER A 155 5.95 1.75 3.55
N THR A 156 5.61 2.30 2.39
CA THR A 156 4.25 2.26 1.85
C THR A 156 4.10 1.08 0.90
N VAL A 157 3.08 0.24 1.14
CA VAL A 157 2.70 -0.90 0.31
C VAL A 157 1.28 -0.67 -0.23
N LEU A 158 1.06 -0.99 -1.50
CA LEU A 158 -0.25 -1.03 -2.16
C LEU A 158 -0.55 -2.45 -2.60
#